data_948250750fdcaa7280571466f1854f74
#
_entry.id   948250750fdcaa7280571466f1854f74
#
_cell.length_a   1.000
_cell.length_b   1.000
_cell.length_c   1.000
_cell.angle_alpha   90.00
_cell.angle_beta   90.00
_cell.angle_gamma   90.00
#
_symmetry.space_group_name_H-M   'P 1'
#
loop_
_entity.id
_entity.type
_entity.pdbx_description
1 polymer ?
#
loop_
_entity_poly.entity_id
_entity_poly.type
_entity_poly.pdbx_seq_one_letter_code
_entity_poly.pdbx_strand_id
1 'polypeptide(L)'
;ADAEKYGLYHAFSGRYDLPVTRDDACLLIYNAMQRPAVDGENADGTPRYILDALMNKRTYLEVRFDAVRYTAVLTGNEYADLTQAGGKLAAGTTKLEGHKEFSVSSGLWLVGHSVDLYLRDGEVIGAPAPSVQERVLTVFDHEKLERICAGNGVTLTPETRYYRNYSETDASVLDWLDAEDVVIVLDRNGNGWAD
;
A
#
# COMPACT_ATOMS: atom_id res chain seq x y z
N ALA A 1 -19.61 10.41 12.51
CA ALA A 1 -20.09 10.25 11.12
C ALA A 1 -19.07 10.84 10.11
N ASP A 2 -18.65 12.10 10.27
CA ASP A 2 -17.78 12.75 9.25
C ASP A 2 -16.36 12.20 9.20
N ALA A 3 -15.75 11.96 10.35
CA ALA A 3 -14.39 11.40 10.43
C ALA A 3 -14.27 10.02 9.76
N GLU A 4 -15.28 9.20 9.88
CA GLU A 4 -15.38 7.89 9.22
C GLU A 4 -15.55 8.05 7.70
N LYS A 5 -16.45 8.93 7.27
CA LYS A 5 -16.67 9.27 5.86
C LYS A 5 -15.38 9.74 5.17
N TYR A 6 -14.56 10.48 5.88
CA TYR A 6 -13.28 10.97 5.38
C TYR A 6 -12.11 9.99 5.64
N GLY A 7 -12.39 8.80 6.16
CA GLY A 7 -11.40 7.74 6.36
C GLY A 7 -10.33 8.07 7.41
N LEU A 8 -10.62 8.97 8.36
CA LEU A 8 -9.69 9.28 9.45
C LEU A 8 -9.48 8.08 10.37
N TYR A 9 -10.46 7.18 10.44
CA TYR A 9 -10.41 5.98 11.26
C TYR A 9 -9.92 4.73 10.50
N HIS A 10 -9.25 4.92 9.37
CA HIS A 10 -8.65 3.80 8.65
C HIS A 10 -7.64 3.07 9.55
N ALA A 11 -7.77 1.74 9.65
CA ALA A 11 -7.00 0.88 10.55
C ALA A 11 -7.04 1.26 12.05
N PHE A 12 -7.95 2.16 12.46
CA PHE A 12 -8.12 2.52 13.85
C PHE A 12 -8.97 1.45 14.58
N SER A 13 -8.39 0.82 15.59
CA SER A 13 -9.04 -0.21 16.41
C SER A 13 -9.44 0.27 17.81
N GLY A 14 -9.16 1.55 18.11
CA GLY A 14 -9.46 2.15 19.40
C GLY A 14 -10.97 2.34 19.62
N ARG A 15 -11.34 2.51 20.87
CA ARG A 15 -12.72 2.83 21.27
C ARG A 15 -12.88 4.34 21.39
N TYR A 16 -13.98 4.88 20.86
CA TYR A 16 -14.26 6.33 20.85
C TYR A 16 -14.60 6.91 22.24
N ASP A 17 -14.91 6.04 23.21
CA ASP A 17 -15.28 6.39 24.58
C ASP A 17 -14.11 6.27 25.58
N LEU A 18 -12.93 5.91 25.09
CA LEU A 18 -11.71 5.80 25.89
C LEU A 18 -10.68 6.88 25.51
N PRO A 19 -9.75 7.22 26.40
CA PRO A 19 -8.61 8.09 26.08
C PRO A 19 -7.82 7.50 24.90
N VAL A 20 -7.46 8.38 23.97
CA VAL A 20 -6.64 8.03 22.80
C VAL A 20 -5.22 7.72 23.25
N THR A 21 -4.67 6.58 22.85
CA THR A 21 -3.26 6.25 23.08
C THR A 21 -2.35 7.10 22.18
N ARG A 22 -1.04 7.11 22.48
CA ARG A 22 -0.06 7.79 21.62
C ARG A 22 -0.08 7.21 20.19
N ASP A 23 -0.13 5.89 20.08
CA ASP A 23 -0.12 5.19 18.79
C ASP A 23 -1.39 5.51 18.00
N ASP A 24 -2.56 5.49 18.64
CA ASP A 24 -3.81 5.91 18.03
C ASP A 24 -3.77 7.37 17.56
N ALA A 25 -3.22 8.26 18.38
CA ALA A 25 -3.08 9.67 18.01
C ALA A 25 -2.16 9.84 16.79
N CYS A 26 -1.02 9.13 16.73
CA CYS A 26 -0.13 9.14 15.57
C CYS A 26 -0.83 8.60 14.32
N LEU A 27 -1.58 7.50 14.43
CA LEU A 27 -2.35 6.93 13.33
C LEU A 27 -3.42 7.90 12.81
N LEU A 28 -4.17 8.54 13.70
CA LEU A 28 -5.20 9.51 13.30
C LEU A 28 -4.58 10.74 12.60
N ILE A 29 -3.46 11.24 13.10
CA ILE A 29 -2.70 12.33 12.46
C ILE A 29 -2.21 11.88 11.08
N TYR A 30 -1.59 10.71 11.00
CA TYR A 30 -1.14 10.14 9.73
C TYR A 30 -2.28 10.01 8.73
N ASN A 31 -3.41 9.44 9.15
CA ASN A 31 -4.60 9.33 8.30
C ASN A 31 -5.11 10.69 7.84
N ALA A 32 -5.10 11.70 8.70
CA ALA A 32 -5.51 13.06 8.34
C ALA A 32 -4.58 13.69 7.30
N MET A 33 -3.27 13.48 7.44
CA MET A 33 -2.25 14.00 6.52
C MET A 33 -2.35 13.38 5.12
N GLN A 34 -2.85 12.16 5.02
CA GLN A 34 -3.07 11.44 3.75
C GLN A 34 -4.37 11.83 3.04
N ARG A 35 -5.23 12.66 3.69
CA ARG A 35 -6.50 13.04 3.07
C ARG A 35 -6.31 14.12 2.02
N PRO A 36 -7.19 14.14 1.00
CA PRO A 36 -7.19 15.22 0.02
C PRO A 36 -7.32 16.59 0.67
N ALA A 37 -6.43 17.49 0.32
CA ALA A 37 -6.45 18.86 0.81
C ALA A 37 -7.61 19.65 0.18
N VAL A 38 -8.28 20.42 1.01
CA VAL A 38 -9.44 21.25 0.64
C VAL A 38 -9.05 22.73 0.79
N ASP A 39 -9.40 23.56 -0.18
CA ASP A 39 -9.21 25.01 -0.13
C ASP A 39 -10.51 25.81 -0.03
N GLY A 40 -11.65 25.13 0.06
CA GLY A 40 -12.96 25.74 0.19
C GLY A 40 -14.10 24.81 -0.17
N GLU A 41 -15.25 25.38 -0.48
CA GLU A 41 -16.45 24.67 -0.90
C GLU A 41 -16.91 25.13 -2.27
N ASN A 42 -17.51 24.23 -3.03
CA ASN A 42 -18.22 24.52 -4.26
C ASN A 42 -19.58 25.16 -3.95
N ALA A 43 -20.25 25.70 -4.94
CA ALA A 43 -21.57 26.31 -4.78
C ALA A 43 -22.67 25.33 -4.30
N ASP A 44 -22.46 24.04 -4.46
CA ASP A 44 -23.35 22.96 -4.00
C ASP A 44 -23.01 22.46 -2.58
N GLY A 45 -22.04 23.10 -1.89
CA GLY A 45 -21.60 22.72 -0.56
C GLY A 45 -20.64 21.51 -0.53
N THR A 46 -20.19 21.02 -1.69
CA THR A 46 -19.19 19.97 -1.74
C THR A 46 -17.77 20.51 -1.54
N PRO A 47 -16.84 19.74 -0.94
CA PRO A 47 -15.45 20.15 -0.77
C PRO A 47 -14.78 20.45 -2.12
N ARG A 48 -14.10 21.60 -2.20
CA ARG A 48 -13.23 21.94 -3.33
C ARG A 48 -11.82 21.47 -3.03
N TYR A 49 -11.39 20.45 -3.78
CA TYR A 49 -10.09 19.81 -3.57
C TYR A 49 -8.97 20.53 -4.33
N ILE A 50 -7.78 20.58 -3.73
CA ILE A 50 -6.56 21.02 -4.40
C ILE A 50 -6.08 19.87 -5.31
N LEU A 51 -5.91 20.19 -6.60
CA LEU A 51 -5.52 19.21 -7.62
C LEU A 51 -4.07 19.45 -8.09
N ASP A 52 -3.44 18.39 -8.58
CA ASP A 52 -2.19 18.50 -9.33
C ASP A 52 -2.43 18.80 -10.82
N ALA A 53 -1.36 18.87 -11.61
CA ALA A 53 -1.44 19.15 -13.05
C ALA A 53 -2.16 18.04 -13.86
N LEU A 54 -2.30 16.84 -13.29
CA LEU A 54 -2.99 15.68 -13.87
C LEU A 54 -4.41 15.52 -13.32
N MET A 55 -4.92 16.52 -12.60
CA MET A 55 -6.25 16.54 -11.96
C MET A 55 -6.42 15.51 -10.83
N ASN A 56 -5.34 14.96 -10.27
CA ASN A 56 -5.40 14.14 -9.08
C ASN A 56 -5.50 15.00 -7.83
N LYS A 57 -6.24 14.52 -6.83
CA LYS A 57 -6.35 15.20 -5.54
C LYS A 57 -5.02 15.12 -4.80
N ARG A 58 -4.47 16.27 -4.45
CA ARG A 58 -3.27 16.36 -3.61
C ARG A 58 -3.63 16.10 -2.14
N THR A 59 -2.79 15.37 -1.43
CA THR A 59 -2.95 15.18 0.01
C THR A 59 -2.56 16.43 0.79
N TYR A 60 -2.98 16.50 2.05
CA TYR A 60 -2.58 17.59 2.94
C TYR A 60 -1.05 17.65 3.12
N LEU A 61 -0.41 16.47 3.17
CA LEU A 61 1.04 16.33 3.26
C LEU A 61 1.75 16.99 2.06
N GLU A 62 1.25 16.74 0.84
CA GLU A 62 1.79 17.33 -0.39
C GLU A 62 1.63 18.86 -0.43
N VAL A 63 0.49 19.36 0.06
CA VAL A 63 0.18 20.80 -0.02
C VAL A 63 0.85 21.63 1.07
N ARG A 64 0.96 21.08 2.30
CA ARG A 64 1.45 21.84 3.47
C ARG A 64 2.92 21.62 3.79
N PHE A 65 3.49 20.53 3.31
CA PHE A 65 4.88 20.18 3.62
C PHE A 65 5.76 20.08 2.36
N ASP A 66 5.24 20.50 1.20
CA ASP A 66 5.92 20.41 -0.10
C ASP A 66 6.45 18.99 -0.39
N ALA A 67 5.74 18.01 0.15
CA ALA A 67 6.09 16.63 -0.08
C ALA A 67 5.69 16.20 -1.50
N VAL A 68 6.51 15.36 -2.11
CA VAL A 68 6.18 14.68 -3.36
C VAL A 68 5.86 13.23 -3.03
N ARG A 69 4.66 12.79 -3.38
CA ARG A 69 4.28 11.38 -3.25
C ARG A 69 4.89 10.58 -4.40
N TYR A 70 5.55 9.50 -4.04
CA TYR A 70 6.10 8.53 -4.96
C TYR A 70 5.43 7.18 -4.70
N THR A 71 4.63 6.69 -5.65
CA THR A 71 3.94 5.40 -5.55
C THR A 71 4.65 4.41 -6.44
N ALA A 72 5.10 3.29 -5.88
CA ALA A 72 5.73 2.20 -6.61
C ALA A 72 5.68 0.89 -5.82
N VAL A 73 5.99 -0.24 -6.47
CA VAL A 73 6.12 -1.53 -5.80
C VAL A 73 7.38 -1.56 -4.95
N LEU A 74 7.25 -1.95 -3.68
CA LEU A 74 8.38 -2.21 -2.81
C LEU A 74 8.97 -3.57 -3.16
N THR A 75 10.11 -3.56 -3.85
CA THR A 75 10.75 -4.78 -4.36
C THR A 75 11.78 -5.36 -3.42
N GLY A 76 12.25 -4.61 -2.42
CA GLY A 76 13.21 -5.14 -1.46
C GLY A 76 13.41 -4.27 -0.23
N ASN A 77 13.87 -4.91 0.84
CA ASN A 77 14.28 -4.27 2.08
C ASN A 77 15.36 -5.09 2.81
N GLU A 78 15.63 -4.78 4.07
CA GLU A 78 16.62 -5.48 4.89
C GLU A 78 16.28 -6.96 5.19
N TYR A 79 15.08 -7.42 4.82
CA TYR A 79 14.63 -8.80 5.08
C TYR A 79 14.54 -9.64 3.81
N ALA A 80 14.14 -9.06 2.68
CA ALA A 80 13.97 -9.76 1.41
C ALA A 80 14.18 -8.83 0.20
N ASP A 81 14.55 -9.40 -0.95
CA ASP A 81 14.64 -8.70 -2.24
C ASP A 81 14.04 -9.59 -3.34
N LEU A 82 12.91 -9.18 -3.89
CA LEU A 82 12.22 -9.91 -4.97
C LEU A 82 13.02 -9.96 -6.27
N THR A 83 13.99 -9.07 -6.44
CA THR A 83 14.84 -9.02 -7.64
C THR A 83 16.03 -9.96 -7.57
N GLN A 84 16.29 -10.53 -6.40
CA GLN A 84 17.39 -11.47 -6.16
C GLN A 84 16.96 -12.56 -5.18
N ALA A 85 16.76 -13.76 -5.66
CA ALA A 85 16.33 -14.90 -4.83
C ALA A 85 17.23 -15.07 -3.58
N GLY A 86 16.61 -15.05 -2.40
CA GLY A 86 17.29 -15.10 -1.11
C GLY A 86 18.13 -13.85 -0.78
N GLY A 87 18.02 -12.79 -1.58
CA GLY A 87 18.69 -11.51 -1.36
C GLY A 87 18.01 -10.66 -0.30
N LYS A 88 18.76 -9.69 0.21
CA LYS A 88 18.28 -8.65 1.11
C LYS A 88 19.18 -7.42 0.99
N LEU A 89 18.65 -6.25 1.35
CA LEU A 89 19.41 -5.01 1.34
C LEU A 89 20.11 -4.76 2.69
N ALA A 90 20.88 -3.68 2.74
CA ALA A 90 21.44 -3.18 4.00
C ALA A 90 20.32 -2.75 4.96
N ALA A 91 20.59 -2.85 6.25
CA ALA A 91 19.65 -2.38 7.28
C ALA A 91 19.27 -0.91 7.05
N GLY A 92 17.99 -0.59 7.20
CA GLY A 92 17.49 0.75 6.99
C GLY A 92 17.36 1.17 5.51
N THR A 93 17.41 0.22 4.58
CA THR A 93 17.25 0.49 3.15
C THR A 93 15.98 -0.15 2.61
N THR A 94 15.24 0.60 1.83
CA THR A 94 14.06 0.15 1.07
C THR A 94 14.32 0.38 -0.42
N LYS A 95 14.00 -0.62 -1.24
CA LYS A 95 14.13 -0.60 -2.69
C LYS A 95 12.76 -0.63 -3.33
N LEU A 96 12.52 0.30 -4.21
CA LEU A 96 11.29 0.36 -5.01
C LEU A 96 11.56 -0.09 -6.45
N GLU A 97 10.50 -0.40 -7.15
CA GLU A 97 10.54 -0.76 -8.56
C GLU A 97 11.35 0.26 -9.38
N GLY A 98 12.07 -0.23 -10.41
CA GLY A 98 13.04 0.59 -11.13
C GLY A 98 14.40 0.72 -10.43
N HIS A 99 14.67 -0.12 -9.40
CA HIS A 99 15.93 -0.18 -8.64
C HIS A 99 16.26 1.08 -7.84
N LYS A 100 15.26 1.90 -7.53
CA LYS A 100 15.46 3.09 -6.71
C LYS A 100 15.51 2.72 -5.23
N GLU A 101 16.62 3.02 -4.57
CA GLU A 101 16.84 2.77 -3.15
C GLU A 101 16.68 4.04 -2.33
N PHE A 102 16.15 3.88 -1.12
CA PHE A 102 15.91 4.94 -0.16
C PHE A 102 16.42 4.54 1.22
N SER A 103 17.00 5.49 1.93
CA SER A 103 17.47 5.31 3.31
C SER A 103 16.32 5.37 4.29
N VAL A 104 15.48 4.35 4.29
CA VAL A 104 14.34 4.19 5.21
C VAL A 104 14.05 2.72 5.42
N SER A 105 13.78 2.32 6.66
CA SER A 105 13.33 0.96 6.98
C SER A 105 11.89 0.74 6.56
N SER A 106 11.58 -0.49 6.14
CA SER A 106 10.22 -0.94 5.86
C SER A 106 9.98 -2.34 6.42
N GLY A 107 8.73 -2.64 6.75
CA GLY A 107 8.37 -3.98 7.21
C GLY A 107 8.47 -5.02 6.10
N LEU A 108 8.83 -6.26 6.47
CA LEU A 108 8.87 -7.39 5.54
C LEU A 108 7.54 -7.58 4.80
N TRP A 109 6.44 -7.36 5.49
CA TRP A 109 5.08 -7.51 4.94
C TRP A 109 4.73 -6.54 3.81
N LEU A 110 5.53 -5.46 3.65
CA LEU A 110 5.37 -4.51 2.53
C LEU A 110 6.08 -4.96 1.26
N VAL A 111 6.96 -5.97 1.32
CA VAL A 111 7.66 -6.46 0.13
C VAL A 111 6.67 -7.12 -0.82
N GLY A 112 6.64 -6.62 -2.04
CA GLY A 112 5.69 -7.00 -3.09
C GLY A 112 4.48 -6.08 -3.20
N HIS A 113 4.20 -5.26 -2.18
CA HIS A 113 3.07 -4.33 -2.18
C HIS A 113 3.38 -3.03 -2.93
N SER A 114 2.33 -2.42 -3.48
CA SER A 114 2.39 -1.02 -3.91
C SER A 114 2.38 -0.12 -2.68
N VAL A 115 3.37 0.76 -2.59
CA VAL A 115 3.52 1.65 -1.43
C VAL A 115 3.58 3.11 -1.86
N ASP A 116 3.10 3.98 -0.99
CA ASP A 116 3.31 5.42 -1.08
C ASP A 116 4.49 5.81 -0.19
N LEU A 117 5.44 6.55 -0.77
CA LEU A 117 6.58 7.14 -0.10
C LEU A 117 6.55 8.65 -0.32
N TYR A 118 6.76 9.41 0.73
CA TYR A 118 6.80 10.87 0.63
C TYR A 118 8.22 11.39 0.70
N LEU A 119 8.55 12.26 -0.24
CA LEU A 119 9.86 12.88 -0.39
C LEU A 119 9.73 14.40 -0.26
N ARG A 120 10.68 15.03 0.42
CA ARG A 120 10.89 16.48 0.39
C ARG A 120 12.36 16.74 0.10
N ASP A 121 12.61 17.57 -0.89
CA ASP A 121 13.99 17.86 -1.37
C ASP A 121 14.80 16.60 -1.72
N GLY A 122 14.11 15.53 -2.13
CA GLY A 122 14.71 14.24 -2.47
C GLY A 122 14.97 13.31 -1.28
N GLU A 123 14.74 13.77 -0.07
CA GLU A 123 14.86 12.97 1.15
C GLU A 123 13.51 12.40 1.58
N VAL A 124 13.54 11.18 2.14
CA VAL A 124 12.34 10.52 2.67
C VAL A 124 11.90 11.18 3.96
N ILE A 125 10.63 11.57 4.03
CA ILE A 125 10.03 12.21 5.21
C ILE A 125 9.01 11.33 5.94
N GLY A 126 9.07 10.04 5.78
CA GLY A 126 8.19 9.10 6.47
C GLY A 126 8.48 7.66 6.08
N ALA A 127 7.87 6.72 6.78
CA ALA A 127 7.95 5.32 6.40
C ALA A 127 7.06 5.03 5.19
N PRO A 128 7.45 4.06 4.33
CA PRO A 128 6.57 3.56 3.28
C PRO A 128 5.27 3.02 3.87
N ALA A 129 4.17 3.30 3.22
CA ALA A 129 2.84 2.81 3.61
C ALA A 129 2.12 2.20 2.39
N PRO A 130 1.21 1.23 2.60
CA PRO A 130 0.43 0.67 1.49
C PRO A 130 -0.29 1.75 0.71
N SER A 131 -0.24 1.66 -0.62
CA SER A 131 -0.99 2.56 -1.48
C SER A 131 -2.49 2.32 -1.34
N VAL A 132 -3.27 3.40 -1.33
CA VAL A 132 -4.73 3.32 -1.24
C VAL A 132 -5.39 2.71 -2.48
N GLN A 133 -4.66 2.54 -3.57
CA GLN A 133 -5.16 1.93 -4.81
C GLN A 133 -5.03 0.42 -4.81
N GLU A 134 -4.15 -0.12 -3.98
CA GLU A 134 -3.92 -1.55 -3.93
C GLU A 134 -5.10 -2.29 -3.30
N ARG A 135 -5.45 -3.43 -3.90
CA ARG A 135 -6.37 -4.42 -3.31
C ARG A 135 -5.59 -5.65 -2.89
N VAL A 136 -5.83 -6.08 -1.68
CA VAL A 136 -5.18 -7.27 -1.11
C VAL A 136 -6.24 -8.29 -0.77
N LEU A 137 -6.11 -9.49 -1.32
CA LEU A 137 -6.96 -10.64 -0.96
C LEU A 137 -6.12 -11.67 -0.24
N THR A 138 -6.56 -12.07 0.95
CA THR A 138 -5.97 -13.20 1.67
C THR A 138 -6.84 -14.43 1.46
N VAL A 139 -6.28 -15.46 0.85
CA VAL A 139 -6.98 -16.69 0.47
C VAL A 139 -6.42 -17.84 1.28
N PHE A 140 -7.24 -18.41 2.15
CA PHE A 140 -6.92 -19.56 2.99
C PHE A 140 -7.27 -20.90 2.33
N ASP A 141 -8.15 -20.92 1.35
CA ASP A 141 -8.60 -22.08 0.59
C ASP A 141 -8.10 -21.94 -0.85
N HIS A 142 -6.86 -22.35 -1.09
CA HIS A 142 -6.21 -22.19 -2.39
C HIS A 142 -6.86 -23.04 -3.50
N GLU A 143 -7.57 -24.14 -3.17
CA GLU A 143 -8.34 -24.90 -4.15
C GLU A 143 -9.48 -24.07 -4.78
N LYS A 144 -9.88 -23.00 -4.10
CA LYS A 144 -10.91 -22.06 -4.56
C LYS A 144 -10.35 -20.71 -4.99
N LEU A 145 -9.03 -20.60 -5.17
CA LEU A 145 -8.33 -19.34 -5.44
C LEU A 145 -8.99 -18.54 -6.57
N GLU A 146 -9.13 -19.12 -7.76
CA GLU A 146 -9.73 -18.44 -8.91
C GLU A 146 -11.16 -17.94 -8.62
N ARG A 147 -11.97 -18.77 -7.97
CA ARG A 147 -13.35 -18.42 -7.62
C ARG A 147 -13.41 -17.28 -6.60
N ILE A 148 -12.51 -17.30 -5.62
CA ILE A 148 -12.43 -16.25 -4.59
C ILE A 148 -11.96 -14.95 -5.23
N CYS A 149 -10.94 -15.00 -6.07
CA CYS A 149 -10.45 -13.84 -6.83
C CYS A 149 -11.57 -13.24 -7.69
N ALA A 150 -12.22 -14.04 -8.52
CA ALA A 150 -13.31 -13.59 -9.38
C ALA A 150 -14.49 -13.01 -8.58
N GLY A 151 -14.85 -13.62 -7.45
CA GLY A 151 -15.89 -13.11 -6.55
C GLY A 151 -15.55 -11.75 -5.92
N ASN A 152 -14.28 -11.39 -5.87
CA ASN A 152 -13.79 -10.11 -5.37
C ASN A 152 -13.37 -9.16 -6.51
N GLY A 153 -13.67 -9.48 -7.76
CA GLY A 153 -13.37 -8.64 -8.91
C GLY A 153 -11.89 -8.59 -9.27
N VAL A 154 -11.12 -9.64 -8.92
CA VAL A 154 -9.72 -9.80 -9.29
C VAL A 154 -9.58 -11.02 -10.19
N THR A 155 -8.82 -10.91 -11.26
CA THR A 155 -8.59 -11.98 -12.24
C THR A 155 -7.12 -12.34 -12.29
N LEU A 156 -6.81 -13.64 -12.21
CA LEU A 156 -5.47 -14.15 -12.52
C LEU A 156 -5.30 -14.17 -14.03
N THR A 157 -4.15 -13.70 -14.50
CA THR A 157 -3.83 -13.61 -15.94
C THR A 157 -2.53 -14.36 -16.24
N PRO A 158 -2.19 -14.61 -17.52
CA PRO A 158 -0.88 -15.17 -17.86
C PRO A 158 0.30 -14.29 -17.46
N GLU A 159 0.07 -13.01 -17.23
CA GLU A 159 1.07 -12.03 -16.78
C GLU A 159 1.18 -11.95 -15.26
N THR A 160 0.26 -12.61 -14.50
CA THR A 160 0.32 -12.67 -13.04
C THR A 160 1.64 -13.30 -12.59
N ARG A 161 2.34 -12.62 -11.70
CA ARG A 161 3.64 -13.07 -11.18
C ARG A 161 3.43 -13.82 -9.87
N TYR A 162 4.18 -14.90 -9.69
CA TYR A 162 4.08 -15.76 -8.53
C TYR A 162 5.34 -15.68 -7.69
N TYR A 163 5.17 -15.65 -6.38
CA TYR A 163 6.28 -15.62 -5.42
C TYR A 163 6.02 -16.62 -4.30
N ARG A 164 7.04 -17.38 -3.93
CA ARG A 164 7.03 -18.20 -2.72
C ARG A 164 8.18 -17.77 -1.82
N ASN A 165 7.86 -17.39 -0.58
CA ASN A 165 8.87 -16.89 0.37
C ASN A 165 9.78 -15.80 -0.23
N TYR A 166 9.15 -14.82 -0.90
CA TYR A 166 9.82 -13.69 -1.56
C TYR A 166 10.77 -14.07 -2.70
N SER A 167 10.69 -15.27 -3.23
CA SER A 167 11.41 -15.68 -4.44
C SER A 167 10.44 -15.89 -5.58
N GLU A 168 10.76 -15.33 -6.74
CA GLU A 168 9.93 -15.48 -7.94
C GLU A 168 9.88 -16.95 -8.38
N THR A 169 8.70 -17.38 -8.80
CA THR A 169 8.39 -18.72 -9.29
C THR A 169 7.36 -18.64 -10.41
N ASP A 170 6.79 -19.75 -10.81
CA ASP A 170 5.71 -19.82 -11.79
C ASP A 170 4.41 -20.35 -11.17
N ALA A 171 3.36 -20.41 -11.97
CA ALA A 171 2.02 -20.82 -11.53
C ALA A 171 1.99 -22.24 -10.95
N SER A 172 2.95 -23.11 -11.27
CA SER A 172 3.00 -24.48 -10.72
C SER A 172 3.18 -24.51 -9.20
N VAL A 173 3.60 -23.39 -8.59
CA VAL A 173 3.65 -23.26 -7.13
C VAL A 173 2.31 -23.56 -6.48
N LEU A 174 1.20 -23.28 -7.16
CA LEU A 174 -0.16 -23.53 -6.64
C LEU A 174 -0.46 -25.01 -6.48
N ASP A 175 0.19 -25.90 -7.26
CA ASP A 175 0.05 -27.36 -7.17
C ASP A 175 0.76 -27.96 -5.95
N TRP A 176 1.62 -27.17 -5.28
CA TRP A 176 2.46 -27.60 -4.17
C TRP A 176 2.08 -26.93 -2.85
N LEU A 177 0.92 -26.26 -2.81
CA LEU A 177 0.44 -25.63 -1.59
C LEU A 177 -0.15 -26.68 -0.65
N ASP A 178 0.22 -26.58 0.62
CA ASP A 178 -0.37 -27.36 1.69
C ASP A 178 -1.64 -26.68 2.24
N ALA A 179 -2.50 -27.43 2.92
CA ALA A 179 -3.76 -26.93 3.45
C ALA A 179 -3.60 -25.75 4.44
N GLU A 180 -2.41 -25.59 5.00
CA GLU A 180 -2.06 -24.49 5.93
C GLU A 180 -1.45 -23.28 5.23
N ASP A 181 -1.10 -23.41 3.94
CA ASP A 181 -0.53 -22.29 3.18
C ASP A 181 -1.58 -21.22 2.89
N VAL A 182 -1.15 -19.98 2.97
CA VAL A 182 -1.99 -18.80 2.70
C VAL A 182 -1.50 -18.11 1.45
N VAL A 183 -2.41 -17.86 0.51
CA VAL A 183 -2.12 -17.10 -0.70
C VAL A 183 -2.54 -15.65 -0.51
N ILE A 184 -1.63 -14.73 -0.75
CA ILE A 184 -1.91 -13.30 -0.80
C ILE A 184 -1.92 -12.87 -2.26
N VAL A 185 -3.06 -12.38 -2.72
CA VAL A 185 -3.23 -11.89 -4.09
C VAL A 185 -3.25 -10.37 -4.04
N LEU A 186 -2.42 -9.77 -4.87
CA LEU A 186 -2.27 -8.32 -4.96
C LEU A 186 -2.78 -7.83 -6.32
N ASP A 187 -3.72 -6.90 -6.30
CA ASP A 187 -4.06 -6.03 -7.44
C ASP A 187 -3.51 -4.65 -7.08
N ARG A 188 -2.27 -4.38 -7.50
CA ARG A 188 -1.44 -3.26 -7.04
C ARG A 188 -1.93 -1.91 -7.51
N ASN A 189 -2.68 -1.87 -8.58
CA ASN A 189 -3.15 -0.63 -9.20
C ASN A 189 -4.70 -0.52 -9.22
N GLY A 190 -5.40 -1.51 -8.66
CA GLY A 190 -6.87 -1.52 -8.56
C GLY A 190 -7.59 -1.74 -9.89
N ASN A 191 -6.92 -2.28 -10.90
CA ASN A 191 -7.50 -2.49 -12.23
C ASN A 191 -8.31 -3.80 -12.37
N GLY A 192 -8.31 -4.63 -11.32
CA GLY A 192 -9.00 -5.91 -11.29
C GLY A 192 -8.17 -7.10 -11.81
N TRP A 193 -6.87 -6.91 -12.03
CA TRP A 193 -5.95 -7.98 -12.39
C TRP A 193 -4.93 -8.21 -11.27
N ALA A 194 -4.61 -9.48 -11.02
CA ALA A 194 -3.54 -9.82 -10.10
C ALA A 194 -2.18 -9.58 -10.77
N ASP A 195 -1.32 -8.87 -10.04
CA ASP A 195 0.01 -8.46 -10.52
C ASP A 195 1.13 -9.40 -10.07
#